data_23ef9a0806e322a315b7e1e697975d99
#
_entry.id   23ef9a0806e322a315b7e1e697975d99
#
_cell.length_a   1.000
_cell.length_b   1.000
_cell.length_c   1.000
_cell.angle_alpha   90.00
_cell.angle_beta   90.00
_cell.angle_gamma   90.00
#
_symmetry.space_group_name_H-M   'P 1'
#
loop_
_entity.id
_entity.type
_entity.pdbx_description
1 polymer ?
#
loop_
_entity_poly.entity_id
_entity_poly.type
_entity_poly.pdbx_seq_one_letter_code
_entity_poly.pdbx_strand_id
1 'polypeptide(L)'
;MLQNEFRYLEPNYSGKLYLDLLPSDQLTHKNIWAISWQHNQNLGDGFNFNVDYNQVSYKNFLSDFGGTAGFGSSFVGGIGNIPYIASSGGLYYNNTHISAGATLQAYQELAPGGAAPYSQLPYLFADGYWRVGRTGYFDWHSSFNYFSASAGPIGQRLDLTPTLGWRFSRGWGFLEPQARLYYSHYQIQRNAPYARAINRTLPALSLKGGLNFVRYGSDGSTALLQPLFKYTYIPLQAQSGIPIFDASQPYQNFPMIFEDNSLYSGNDRINAANQVALGLRGTWLTPSGRQLWQAAVGQIRYFNQRQINLAGDIVPQNQQSNYFFEGQYAPLPDINLLASSQVNAQQRNLERLNLRAQWLPGPQRVINLDYRFTRGFVKQTGISGAWPIYKRWQVLGSYQYDVTDHKPLEELVGMGYDGGCWATRMMVYHQILLGGQSNNVVYLEIVLRGLTSLGNASNGLLSQYVPGASMEF
;
A
#
# COMPACT_ATOMS: atom_id res chain seq x y z
N MET A 1 4.12 10.80 32.64
CA MET A 1 5.00 10.49 31.52
C MET A 1 5.58 11.80 30.99
N LEU A 2 6.91 11.89 30.83
CA LEU A 2 7.58 13.03 30.22
C LEU A 2 7.65 12.79 28.72
N GLN A 3 7.11 13.71 27.94
CA GLN A 3 7.07 13.65 26.48
C GLN A 3 7.91 14.79 25.92
N ASN A 4 8.83 14.44 25.03
CA ASN A 4 9.71 15.41 24.39
C ASN A 4 9.62 15.25 22.87
N GLU A 5 9.53 16.37 22.18
CA GLU A 5 9.67 16.46 20.74
C GLU A 5 10.77 17.45 20.41
N PHE A 6 11.73 17.01 19.61
CA PHE A 6 12.77 17.85 19.04
C PHE A 6 12.68 17.84 17.53
N ARG A 7 12.51 19.01 16.92
CA ARG A 7 12.48 19.17 15.46
C ARG A 7 13.67 20.01 15.03
N TYR A 8 14.23 19.64 13.90
CA TYR A 8 15.31 20.39 13.25
C TYR A 8 15.09 20.46 11.77
N LEU A 9 15.49 21.58 11.17
CA LEU A 9 15.35 21.88 9.75
C LEU A 9 16.53 22.73 9.30
N GLU A 10 17.27 22.20 8.33
CA GLU A 10 18.36 22.84 7.63
C GLU A 10 18.15 22.69 6.13
N PRO A 11 18.85 23.46 5.26
CA PRO A 11 18.64 23.38 3.83
C PRO A 11 18.77 21.95 3.23
N ASN A 12 19.64 21.13 3.79
CA ASN A 12 19.96 19.80 3.27
C ASN A 12 19.40 18.66 4.11
N TYR A 13 18.90 18.91 5.31
CA TYR A 13 18.35 17.87 6.17
C TYR A 13 17.23 18.38 7.06
N SER A 14 16.35 17.48 7.43
CA SER A 14 15.29 17.72 8.40
C SER A 14 15.02 16.47 9.22
N GLY A 15 14.49 16.67 10.41
CA GLY A 15 14.11 15.52 11.23
C GLY A 15 13.29 15.88 12.44
N LYS A 16 12.80 14.81 13.08
CA LYS A 16 11.99 14.87 14.31
C LYS A 16 12.44 13.73 15.21
N LEU A 17 12.64 14.03 16.46
CA LEU A 17 12.90 13.05 17.51
C LEU A 17 11.82 13.16 18.56
N TYR A 18 11.11 12.07 18.81
CA TYR A 18 10.17 11.92 19.91
C TYR A 18 10.76 10.99 20.96
N LEU A 19 10.68 11.37 22.20
CA LEU A 19 11.14 10.59 23.34
C LEU A 19 10.13 10.68 24.47
N ASP A 20 9.51 9.55 24.79
CA ASP A 20 8.58 9.41 25.88
C ASP A 20 9.22 8.62 27.01
N LEU A 21 9.15 9.13 28.22
CA LEU A 21 9.76 8.53 29.42
C LEU A 21 8.75 8.53 30.58
N LEU A 22 8.51 7.38 31.17
CA LEU A 22 7.78 7.20 32.42
C LEU A 22 8.65 6.39 33.40
N PRO A 23 9.49 7.07 34.21
CA PRO A 23 10.29 6.39 35.22
C PRO A 23 9.40 5.77 36.27
N SER A 24 9.64 4.52 36.62
CA SER A 24 8.94 3.82 37.71
C SER A 24 7.41 3.88 37.63
N ASP A 25 6.85 3.26 36.58
CA ASP A 25 5.39 3.12 36.45
C ASP A 25 4.81 2.49 37.73
N GLN A 26 3.72 3.08 38.26
CA GLN A 26 3.15 2.69 39.55
C GLN A 26 2.53 1.29 39.54
N LEU A 27 2.12 0.78 38.38
CA LEU A 27 1.48 -0.53 38.24
C LEU A 27 2.53 -1.63 38.02
N THR A 28 3.51 -1.38 37.19
CA THR A 28 4.49 -2.41 36.76
C THR A 28 5.84 -2.28 37.46
N HIS A 29 6.10 -1.15 38.14
CA HIS A 29 7.38 -0.78 38.75
C HIS A 29 8.56 -0.81 37.79
N LYS A 30 8.29 -0.64 36.47
CA LYS A 30 9.31 -0.61 35.40
C LYS A 30 9.39 0.77 34.78
N ASN A 31 10.54 1.03 34.19
CA ASN A 31 10.71 2.19 33.34
C ASN A 31 10.03 1.93 31.99
N ILE A 32 9.12 2.80 31.62
CA ILE A 32 8.41 2.74 30.34
C ILE A 32 8.94 3.85 29.47
N TRP A 33 9.26 3.52 28.22
CA TRP A 33 9.78 4.47 27.27
C TRP A 33 9.40 4.12 25.84
N ALA A 34 9.39 5.15 25.00
CA ALA A 34 9.26 5.04 23.57
C ALA A 34 10.16 6.05 22.87
N ILE A 35 10.69 5.69 21.72
CA ILE A 35 11.52 6.53 20.88
C ILE A 35 11.04 6.44 19.42
N SER A 36 10.89 7.58 18.76
CA SER A 36 10.70 7.69 17.33
C SER A 36 11.63 8.75 16.76
N TRP A 37 12.45 8.38 15.80
CA TRP A 37 13.37 9.31 15.14
C TRP A 37 13.21 9.22 13.63
N GLN A 38 12.79 10.33 13.05
CA GLN A 38 12.70 10.51 11.61
C GLN A 38 13.76 11.52 11.17
N HIS A 39 14.56 11.13 10.17
CA HIS A 39 15.59 11.96 9.60
C HIS A 39 15.62 11.79 8.09
N ASN A 40 15.69 12.90 7.36
CA ASN A 40 15.87 12.93 5.92
C ASN A 40 16.99 13.90 5.60
N GLN A 41 17.94 13.45 4.77
CA GLN A 41 19.09 14.25 4.37
C GLN A 41 19.37 14.11 2.88
N ASN A 42 19.47 15.22 2.19
CA ASN A 42 20.02 15.29 0.84
C ASN A 42 21.52 15.52 0.94
N LEU A 43 22.30 14.54 0.49
CA LEU A 43 23.77 14.57 0.53
C LEU A 43 24.39 15.22 -0.73
N GLY A 44 23.56 15.60 -1.71
CA GLY A 44 24.02 16.09 -3.01
C GLY A 44 24.30 14.98 -4.01
N ASP A 45 24.56 15.33 -5.26
CA ASP A 45 24.95 14.44 -6.35
C ASP A 45 24.08 13.18 -6.53
N GLY A 46 22.77 13.29 -6.18
CA GLY A 46 21.81 12.18 -6.27
C GLY A 46 21.76 11.29 -5.03
N PHE A 47 22.58 11.54 -4.01
CA PHE A 47 22.56 10.77 -2.77
C PHE A 47 21.58 11.34 -1.75
N ASN A 48 20.79 10.44 -1.13
CA ASN A 48 19.86 10.75 -0.06
C ASN A 48 20.02 9.72 1.06
N PHE A 49 19.95 10.19 2.28
CA PHE A 49 19.97 9.35 3.48
C PHE A 49 18.70 9.59 4.29
N ASN A 50 18.04 8.51 4.73
CA ASN A 50 16.88 8.61 5.58
C ASN A 50 16.90 7.55 6.69
N VAL A 51 16.27 7.91 7.81
CA VAL A 51 16.05 7.05 8.97
C VAL A 51 14.61 7.24 9.42
N ASP A 52 13.94 6.14 9.72
CA ASP A 52 12.66 6.06 10.44
C ASP A 52 12.81 4.98 11.50
N TYR A 53 13.34 5.35 12.66
CA TYR A 53 13.62 4.45 13.77
C TYR A 53 12.55 4.57 14.84
N ASN A 54 11.92 3.45 15.19
CA ASN A 54 10.81 3.40 16.13
C ASN A 54 10.98 2.22 17.07
N GLN A 55 10.88 2.45 18.38
CA GLN A 55 10.98 1.40 19.37
C GLN A 55 10.20 1.74 20.64
N VAL A 56 9.61 0.75 21.27
CA VAL A 56 8.91 0.86 22.55
C VAL A 56 9.44 -0.15 23.56
N SER A 57 9.35 0.18 24.84
CA SER A 57 9.88 -0.64 25.93
C SER A 57 9.15 -1.95 26.16
N TYR A 58 7.87 -2.07 25.77
CA TYR A 58 7.08 -3.27 25.94
C TYR A 58 5.92 -3.37 24.91
N LYS A 59 5.39 -4.57 24.76
CA LYS A 59 4.44 -4.90 23.67
C LYS A 59 3.13 -4.10 23.70
N ASN A 60 2.58 -3.82 24.87
CA ASN A 60 1.30 -3.13 25.00
C ASN A 60 1.44 -1.61 25.07
N PHE A 61 2.66 -1.06 24.85
CA PHE A 61 2.89 0.39 24.95
C PHE A 61 1.88 1.21 24.13
N LEU A 62 1.64 0.82 22.89
CA LEU A 62 0.74 1.55 22.00
C LEU A 62 -0.73 1.43 22.41
N SER A 63 -1.16 0.29 22.97
CA SER A 63 -2.52 0.15 23.50
C SER A 63 -2.74 0.97 24.78
N ASP A 64 -1.71 1.07 25.61
CA ASP A 64 -1.81 1.72 26.91
C ASP A 64 -1.56 3.24 26.81
N PHE A 65 -0.64 3.69 25.94
CA PHE A 65 -0.17 5.08 25.84
C PHE A 65 -0.25 5.67 24.43
N GLY A 66 -0.63 4.92 23.43
CA GLY A 66 -0.54 5.32 22.02
C GLY A 66 -1.30 6.60 21.65
N GLY A 67 -2.29 6.98 22.43
CA GLY A 67 -3.01 8.25 22.26
C GLY A 67 -2.27 9.47 22.79
N THR A 68 -1.21 9.29 23.59
CA THR A 68 -0.49 10.38 24.28
C THR A 68 0.88 10.65 23.69
N ALA A 69 1.45 9.72 22.94
CA ALA A 69 2.81 9.78 22.45
C ALA A 69 2.91 10.48 21.09
N GLY A 70 3.98 11.19 20.86
CA GLY A 70 4.36 11.74 19.55
C GLY A 70 4.50 10.69 18.44
N PHE A 71 4.47 9.42 18.79
CA PHE A 71 4.33 8.26 17.92
C PHE A 71 3.08 8.28 17.02
N GLY A 72 2.00 8.96 17.45
CA GLY A 72 0.72 8.93 16.76
C GLY A 72 0.70 9.52 15.36
N SER A 73 1.64 10.39 15.00
CA SER A 73 1.70 10.98 13.67
C SER A 73 2.36 10.06 12.62
N SER A 74 3.15 9.08 13.06
CA SER A 74 3.86 8.14 12.17
C SER A 74 3.12 6.80 12.02
N PHE A 75 2.22 6.47 12.94
CA PHE A 75 1.44 5.24 12.93
C PHE A 75 0.01 5.53 12.48
N VAL A 76 -0.17 5.56 11.17
CA VAL A 76 -1.48 5.68 10.52
C VAL A 76 -2.16 4.30 10.60
N GLY A 77 -3.11 4.15 11.52
CA GLY A 77 -3.90 2.93 11.60
C GLY A 77 -4.23 2.50 13.02
N GLY A 78 -5.17 3.16 13.70
CA GLY A 78 -5.70 2.73 15.00
C GLY A 78 -4.61 2.19 15.93
N ILE A 79 -3.99 3.06 16.69
CA ILE A 79 -2.75 2.85 17.47
C ILE A 79 -2.76 1.54 18.33
N GLY A 80 -3.93 1.03 18.68
CA GLY A 80 -4.10 -0.19 19.48
C GLY A 80 -4.05 -1.53 18.72
N ASN A 81 -4.06 -1.51 17.38
CA ASN A 81 -4.17 -2.72 16.55
C ASN A 81 -2.95 -2.98 15.67
N ILE A 82 -1.83 -2.33 15.94
CA ILE A 82 -0.59 -2.53 15.20
C ILE A 82 0.12 -3.79 15.72
N PRO A 83 0.26 -4.85 14.92
CA PRO A 83 0.88 -6.09 15.38
C PRO A 83 2.40 -6.00 15.53
N TYR A 84 3.03 -5.02 14.89
CA TYR A 84 4.48 -4.77 14.94
C TYR A 84 4.81 -3.31 14.61
N ILE A 85 5.96 -2.85 15.07
CA ILE A 85 6.55 -1.55 14.72
C ILE A 85 7.71 -1.80 13.75
N ALA A 86 7.77 -1.01 12.67
CA ALA A 86 8.87 -1.03 11.72
C ALA A 86 9.91 0.03 12.07
N SER A 87 11.18 -0.31 11.90
CA SER A 87 12.31 0.62 11.90
C SER A 87 13.11 0.44 10.63
N SER A 88 13.48 1.53 9.97
CA SER A 88 14.29 1.48 8.77
C SER A 88 15.31 2.61 8.72
N GLY A 89 16.38 2.37 7.98
CA GLY A 89 17.37 3.40 7.64
C GLY A 89 18.05 3.02 6.34
N GLY A 90 18.36 4.01 5.50
CA GLY A 90 18.94 3.71 4.20
C GLY A 90 19.67 4.85 3.55
N LEU A 91 20.61 4.49 2.70
CA LEU A 91 21.32 5.35 1.76
C LEU A 91 20.84 5.02 0.35
N TYR A 92 20.44 6.02 -0.39
CA TYR A 92 19.90 5.91 -1.75
C TYR A 92 20.70 6.79 -2.70
N TYR A 93 20.88 6.29 -3.91
CA TYR A 93 21.46 7.02 -5.02
C TYR A 93 20.50 7.01 -6.20
N ASN A 94 20.21 8.17 -6.76
CA ASN A 94 19.35 8.30 -7.93
C ASN A 94 19.98 9.24 -8.96
N ASN A 95 20.02 8.78 -10.20
CA ASN A 95 20.34 9.62 -11.34
C ASN A 95 19.34 9.35 -12.48
N THR A 96 19.60 9.86 -13.69
CA THR A 96 18.71 9.70 -14.86
C THR A 96 18.50 8.24 -15.28
N HIS A 97 19.45 7.34 -15.00
CA HIS A 97 19.44 5.96 -15.48
C HIS A 97 19.44 4.91 -14.38
N ILE A 98 19.93 5.25 -13.19
CA ILE A 98 20.16 4.28 -12.11
C ILE A 98 19.50 4.79 -10.84
N SER A 99 18.78 3.89 -10.17
CA SER A 99 18.34 4.00 -8.79
C SER A 99 18.95 2.85 -7.99
N ALA A 100 19.71 3.16 -6.96
CA ALA A 100 20.36 2.16 -6.13
C ALA A 100 20.23 2.51 -4.64
N GLY A 101 20.28 1.52 -3.78
CA GLY A 101 20.20 1.78 -2.35
C GLY A 101 20.68 0.63 -1.49
N ALA A 102 21.01 0.99 -0.26
CA ALA A 102 21.33 0.08 0.82
C ALA A 102 20.45 0.42 2.02
N THR A 103 19.59 -0.49 2.44
CA THR A 103 18.66 -0.27 3.56
C THR A 103 18.77 -1.35 4.62
N LEU A 104 18.47 -0.98 5.84
CA LEU A 104 18.25 -1.87 6.97
C LEU A 104 16.82 -1.71 7.41
N GLN A 105 16.06 -2.80 7.49
CA GLN A 105 14.69 -2.81 7.96
C GLN A 105 14.49 -3.91 9.01
N ALA A 106 13.99 -3.51 10.18
CA ALA A 106 13.71 -4.40 11.28
C ALA A 106 12.31 -4.17 11.85
N TYR A 107 11.79 -5.18 12.55
CA TYR A 107 10.46 -5.14 13.14
C TYR A 107 10.49 -5.53 14.61
N GLN A 108 9.79 -4.77 15.44
CA GLN A 108 9.49 -5.13 16.82
C GLN A 108 8.06 -5.65 16.91
N GLU A 109 7.89 -6.92 17.27
CA GLU A 109 6.56 -7.53 17.48
C GLU A 109 5.89 -6.94 18.72
N LEU A 110 4.63 -6.56 18.60
CA LEU A 110 3.78 -6.04 19.67
C LEU A 110 2.69 -7.04 20.08
N ALA A 111 2.06 -7.71 19.13
CA ALA A 111 0.99 -8.66 19.40
C ALA A 111 1.54 -10.07 19.65
N PRO A 112 1.02 -10.82 20.63
CA PRO A 112 1.34 -12.25 20.79
C PRO A 112 0.92 -13.03 19.54
N GLY A 113 1.87 -13.72 18.90
CA GLY A 113 1.60 -14.48 17.67
C GLY A 113 1.35 -13.65 16.43
N GLY A 114 1.55 -12.34 16.50
CA GLY A 114 1.61 -11.47 15.34
C GLY A 114 2.87 -11.77 14.55
N ALA A 115 2.73 -12.40 13.37
CA ALA A 115 3.89 -12.62 12.50
C ALA A 115 4.33 -11.28 11.92
N ALA A 116 5.38 -10.69 12.50
CA ALA A 116 6.06 -9.59 11.84
C ALA A 116 6.66 -10.08 10.51
N PRO A 117 6.75 -9.22 9.49
CA PRO A 117 7.49 -9.54 8.28
C PRO A 117 8.96 -9.88 8.61
N TYR A 118 9.64 -10.54 7.68
CA TYR A 118 11.07 -10.75 7.81
C TYR A 118 11.84 -9.42 7.86
N SER A 119 12.72 -9.27 8.82
CA SER A 119 13.70 -8.17 8.82
C SER A 119 14.67 -8.36 7.65
N GLN A 120 15.04 -7.26 7.00
CA GLN A 120 15.97 -7.22 5.87
C GLN A 120 17.23 -6.46 6.31
N LEU A 121 18.31 -7.20 6.59
CA LEU A 121 19.51 -6.70 7.27
C LEU A 121 20.80 -7.24 6.63
N PRO A 122 21.27 -6.71 5.46
CA PRO A 122 20.74 -5.59 4.69
C PRO A 122 19.78 -5.99 3.57
N TYR A 123 19.13 -4.98 2.98
CA TYR A 123 18.58 -4.99 1.64
C TYR A 123 19.37 -4.04 0.74
N LEU A 124 20.04 -4.58 -0.28
CA LEU A 124 20.73 -3.82 -1.30
C LEU A 124 19.97 -3.96 -2.61
N PHE A 125 19.83 -2.88 -3.36
CA PHE A 125 19.19 -2.93 -4.67
C PHE A 125 19.88 -2.00 -5.68
N ALA A 126 19.76 -2.35 -6.95
CA ALA A 126 20.12 -1.49 -8.06
C ALA A 126 19.19 -1.74 -9.24
N ASP A 127 18.52 -0.69 -9.66
CA ASP A 127 17.62 -0.63 -10.79
C ASP A 127 18.25 0.27 -11.88
N GLY A 128 18.05 -0.07 -13.13
CA GLY A 128 18.57 0.73 -14.21
C GLY A 128 17.68 0.68 -15.43
N TYR A 129 17.55 1.81 -16.13
CA TYR A 129 16.79 1.93 -17.36
C TYR A 129 17.58 2.65 -18.44
N TRP A 130 17.71 2.01 -19.59
CA TRP A 130 18.41 2.54 -20.76
C TRP A 130 17.58 2.39 -22.01
N ARG A 131 17.54 3.44 -22.82
CA ARG A 131 16.96 3.37 -24.16
C ARG A 131 17.90 2.66 -25.14
N VAL A 132 17.36 1.77 -25.94
CA VAL A 132 18.07 1.03 -26.98
C VAL A 132 17.50 1.45 -28.35
N GLY A 133 18.19 2.33 -29.05
CA GLY A 133 17.68 2.91 -30.28
C GLY A 133 16.45 3.79 -30.07
N ARG A 134 15.50 3.76 -31.02
CA ARG A 134 14.30 4.61 -30.98
C ARG A 134 13.13 4.03 -30.19
N THR A 135 13.01 2.75 -30.14
CA THR A 135 11.84 2.03 -29.59
C THR A 135 12.20 0.97 -28.57
N GLY A 136 13.47 0.56 -28.52
CA GLY A 136 13.96 -0.43 -27.58
C GLY A 136 14.30 0.16 -26.22
N TYR A 137 14.29 -0.70 -25.20
CA TYR A 137 14.76 -0.38 -23.86
C TYR A 137 15.34 -1.63 -23.19
N PHE A 138 16.31 -1.39 -22.32
CA PHE A 138 16.84 -2.36 -21.38
C PHE A 138 16.51 -1.88 -19.97
N ASP A 139 15.83 -2.72 -19.23
CA ASP A 139 15.45 -2.52 -17.83
C ASP A 139 16.16 -3.58 -16.99
N TRP A 140 16.81 -3.14 -15.93
CA TRP A 140 17.58 -3.98 -15.04
C TRP A 140 17.10 -3.81 -13.62
N HIS A 141 16.74 -4.89 -12.97
CA HIS A 141 16.50 -4.93 -11.54
C HIS A 141 17.41 -5.98 -10.88
N SER A 142 18.09 -5.59 -9.82
CA SER A 142 18.86 -6.50 -8.98
C SER A 142 18.66 -6.19 -7.51
N SER A 143 18.61 -7.23 -6.69
CA SER A 143 18.57 -7.06 -5.24
C SER A 143 19.29 -8.17 -4.51
N PHE A 144 19.87 -7.80 -3.37
CA PHE A 144 20.41 -8.74 -2.40
C PHE A 144 19.74 -8.48 -1.06
N ASN A 145 19.19 -9.54 -0.46
CA ASN A 145 18.49 -9.47 0.82
C ASN A 145 19.07 -10.51 1.78
N TYR A 146 19.29 -10.10 3.02
CA TYR A 146 19.45 -11.02 4.16
C TYR A 146 18.16 -10.97 4.98
N PHE A 147 17.41 -12.07 4.97
CA PHE A 147 16.15 -12.21 5.70
C PHE A 147 16.38 -12.84 7.06
N SER A 148 15.89 -12.18 8.11
CA SER A 148 15.97 -12.62 9.49
C SER A 148 14.63 -12.52 10.20
N ALA A 149 14.27 -13.54 10.98
CA ALA A 149 13.08 -13.57 11.81
C ALA A 149 13.34 -14.36 13.11
N SER A 150 12.52 -14.16 14.11
CA SER A 150 12.54 -14.90 15.37
C SER A 150 12.23 -16.39 15.16
N ALA A 151 11.34 -16.70 14.23
CA ALA A 151 10.94 -18.05 13.84
C ALA A 151 11.01 -18.24 12.32
N GLY A 152 11.07 -19.48 11.85
CA GLY A 152 11.11 -19.82 10.42
C GLY A 152 12.52 -19.84 9.82
N PRO A 153 12.64 -20.00 8.49
CA PRO A 153 13.93 -20.02 7.80
C PRO A 153 14.59 -18.64 7.83
N ILE A 154 15.93 -18.63 7.89
CA ILE A 154 16.77 -17.44 7.74
C ILE A 154 17.67 -17.68 6.55
N GLY A 155 17.94 -16.65 5.76
CA GLY A 155 18.82 -16.81 4.62
C GLY A 155 19.02 -15.56 3.79
N GLN A 156 19.80 -15.73 2.74
CA GLN A 156 20.11 -14.70 1.77
C GLN A 156 19.41 -15.00 0.45
N ARG A 157 19.05 -13.96 -0.27
CA ARG A 157 18.53 -14.04 -1.63
C ARG A 157 19.20 -12.98 -2.50
N LEU A 158 19.73 -13.42 -3.62
CA LEU A 158 20.17 -12.57 -4.72
C LEU A 158 19.17 -12.72 -5.88
N ASP A 159 18.60 -11.62 -6.33
CA ASP A 159 17.70 -11.56 -7.48
C ASP A 159 18.32 -10.73 -8.60
N LEU A 160 18.20 -11.22 -9.83
CA LEU A 160 18.57 -10.51 -11.04
C LEU A 160 17.44 -10.65 -12.06
N THR A 161 16.93 -9.50 -12.53
CA THR A 161 15.78 -9.49 -13.44
C THR A 161 16.04 -8.53 -14.62
N PRO A 162 16.95 -8.90 -15.54
CA PRO A 162 17.12 -8.14 -16.78
C PRO A 162 15.91 -8.30 -17.69
N THR A 163 15.50 -7.20 -18.30
CA THR A 163 14.39 -7.12 -19.24
C THR A 163 14.82 -6.37 -20.49
N LEU A 164 14.57 -6.93 -21.66
CA LEU A 164 14.75 -6.29 -22.93
C LEU A 164 13.38 -6.16 -23.63
N GLY A 165 13.03 -4.96 -24.04
CA GLY A 165 11.74 -4.72 -24.66
C GLY A 165 11.80 -3.70 -25.78
N TRP A 166 10.77 -3.70 -26.63
CA TRP A 166 10.58 -2.71 -27.69
C TRP A 166 9.14 -2.19 -27.62
N ARG A 167 8.99 -0.87 -27.61
CA ARG A 167 7.67 -0.24 -27.61
C ARG A 167 7.43 0.50 -28.90
N PHE A 168 6.60 -0.06 -29.75
CA PHE A 168 6.09 0.53 -30.97
C PHE A 168 4.79 1.26 -30.65
N SER A 169 4.77 2.57 -30.71
CA SER A 169 3.58 3.37 -30.38
C SER A 169 3.23 4.32 -31.52
N ARG A 170 1.91 4.41 -31.81
CA ARG A 170 1.29 5.35 -32.73
C ARG A 170 0.01 5.90 -32.11
N GLY A 171 -0.56 6.93 -32.67
CA GLY A 171 -1.81 7.51 -32.14
C GLY A 171 -2.96 6.50 -32.04
N TRP A 172 -3.02 5.52 -32.96
CA TRP A 172 -4.05 4.50 -32.99
C TRP A 172 -3.79 3.28 -32.07
N GLY A 173 -2.59 3.15 -31.49
CA GLY A 173 -2.31 2.03 -30.60
C GLY A 173 -0.83 1.80 -30.33
N PHE A 174 -0.53 0.71 -29.64
CA PHE A 174 0.85 0.29 -29.32
C PHE A 174 1.00 -1.22 -29.33
N LEU A 175 2.26 -1.66 -29.52
CA LEU A 175 2.68 -3.05 -29.38
C LEU A 175 4.03 -3.09 -28.66
N GLU A 176 4.17 -3.96 -27.67
CA GLU A 176 5.33 -4.05 -26.79
C GLU A 176 5.73 -5.51 -26.55
N PRO A 177 6.59 -6.10 -27.41
CA PRO A 177 7.25 -7.35 -27.10
C PRO A 177 8.32 -7.15 -26.05
N GLN A 178 8.46 -8.13 -25.13
CA GLN A 178 9.36 -8.09 -24.00
C GLN A 178 9.91 -9.47 -23.70
N ALA A 179 11.21 -9.55 -23.39
CA ALA A 179 11.88 -10.74 -22.87
C ALA A 179 12.50 -10.39 -21.52
N ARG A 180 12.20 -11.18 -20.49
CA ARG A 180 12.67 -11.02 -19.13
C ARG A 180 13.24 -12.31 -18.60
N LEU A 181 14.27 -12.23 -17.78
CA LEU A 181 14.79 -13.38 -17.06
C LEU A 181 14.59 -13.13 -15.55
N TYR A 182 13.92 -14.05 -14.87
CA TYR A 182 13.89 -14.11 -13.42
C TYR A 182 14.96 -15.07 -12.94
N TYR A 183 16.03 -14.56 -12.36
CA TYR A 183 17.06 -15.36 -11.71
C TYR A 183 17.06 -15.06 -10.23
N SER A 184 17.03 -16.11 -9.40
CA SER A 184 17.16 -16.00 -7.95
C SER A 184 18.09 -17.07 -7.43
N HIS A 185 19.03 -16.64 -6.56
CA HIS A 185 19.89 -17.55 -5.80
C HIS A 185 19.60 -17.39 -4.33
N TYR A 186 19.28 -18.49 -3.66
CA TYR A 186 19.00 -18.54 -2.22
C TYR A 186 20.10 -19.30 -1.50
N GLN A 187 20.52 -18.78 -0.34
CA GLN A 187 21.40 -19.45 0.60
C GLN A 187 20.72 -19.51 1.97
N ILE A 188 20.23 -20.67 2.37
CA ILE A 188 19.44 -20.87 3.58
C ILE A 188 20.39 -21.30 4.71
N GLN A 189 20.35 -20.59 5.84
CA GLN A 189 21.24 -20.79 6.97
C GLN A 189 20.59 -21.59 8.10
N ARG A 190 19.28 -21.42 8.31
CA ARG A 190 18.53 -22.09 9.36
C ARG A 190 17.26 -22.73 8.79
N ASN A 191 17.02 -23.97 9.19
CA ASN A 191 15.82 -24.78 9.05
C ASN A 191 15.70 -25.67 7.79
N ALA A 192 15.71 -26.98 8.06
CA ALA A 192 15.04 -27.98 7.24
C ALA A 192 13.54 -27.63 7.14
N PRO A 193 12.84 -27.90 6.00
CA PRO A 193 13.27 -28.89 5.00
C PRO A 193 13.99 -28.31 3.76
N TYR A 194 14.47 -27.08 3.81
CA TYR A 194 15.03 -26.40 2.63
C TYR A 194 16.48 -26.84 2.37
N ALA A 195 16.85 -26.96 1.08
CA ALA A 195 18.23 -27.13 0.67
C ALA A 195 19.05 -25.87 1.02
N ARG A 196 20.36 -26.04 1.35
CA ARG A 196 21.23 -24.92 1.70
C ARG A 196 21.37 -23.89 0.58
N ALA A 197 21.43 -24.35 -0.66
CA ALA A 197 21.52 -23.47 -1.83
C ALA A 197 20.45 -23.87 -2.85
N ILE A 198 19.71 -22.89 -3.35
CA ILE A 198 18.64 -23.08 -4.31
C ILE A 198 18.81 -22.02 -5.41
N ASN A 199 18.74 -22.48 -6.65
CA ASN A 199 18.71 -21.59 -7.82
C ASN A 199 17.37 -21.71 -8.53
N ARG A 200 16.82 -20.59 -8.94
CA ARG A 200 15.67 -20.53 -9.83
C ARG A 200 16.02 -19.66 -11.03
N THR A 201 15.74 -20.16 -12.22
CA THR A 201 15.92 -19.44 -13.49
C THR A 201 14.67 -19.65 -14.33
N LEU A 202 13.93 -18.55 -14.58
CA LEU A 202 12.68 -18.59 -15.33
C LEU A 202 12.71 -17.51 -16.42
N PRO A 203 12.78 -17.88 -17.71
CA PRO A 203 12.57 -16.94 -18.78
C PRO A 203 11.08 -16.57 -18.86
N ALA A 204 10.80 -15.29 -19.11
CA ALA A 204 9.47 -14.78 -19.36
C ALA A 204 9.46 -14.05 -20.71
N LEU A 205 8.51 -14.42 -21.56
CA LEU A 205 8.26 -13.73 -22.81
C LEU A 205 6.87 -13.14 -22.77
N SER A 206 6.73 -11.88 -23.12
CA SER A 206 5.41 -11.26 -23.20
C SER A 206 5.25 -10.36 -24.43
N LEU A 207 4.01 -10.24 -24.86
CA LEU A 207 3.57 -9.35 -25.93
C LEU A 207 2.34 -8.60 -25.44
N LYS A 208 2.51 -7.30 -25.12
CA LYS A 208 1.43 -6.42 -24.70
C LYS A 208 1.06 -5.50 -25.85
N GLY A 209 -0.24 -5.23 -26.01
CA GLY A 209 -0.70 -4.31 -27.03
C GLY A 209 -2.06 -3.73 -26.71
N GLY A 210 -2.41 -2.67 -27.43
CA GLY A 210 -3.70 -2.02 -27.33
C GLY A 210 -3.97 -1.09 -28.49
N LEU A 211 -5.25 -0.87 -28.74
CA LEU A 211 -5.72 0.09 -29.74
C LEU A 211 -6.39 1.29 -29.05
N ASN A 212 -6.36 2.43 -29.71
CA ASN A 212 -7.00 3.66 -29.26
C ASN A 212 -8.08 4.07 -30.28
N PHE A 213 -9.33 3.92 -29.94
CA PHE A 213 -10.45 4.43 -30.72
C PHE A 213 -10.93 5.73 -30.06
N VAL A 214 -10.72 6.84 -30.74
CA VAL A 214 -11.06 8.17 -30.23
C VAL A 214 -12.25 8.72 -31.02
N ARG A 215 -13.25 9.22 -30.31
CA ARG A 215 -14.39 9.95 -30.89
C ARG A 215 -14.46 11.32 -30.25
N TYR A 216 -14.49 12.36 -31.07
CA TYR A 216 -14.74 13.73 -30.64
C TYR A 216 -16.22 14.04 -30.81
N GLY A 217 -16.84 14.50 -29.75
CA GLY A 217 -18.23 14.96 -29.75
C GLY A 217 -18.36 16.38 -30.35
N SER A 218 -19.51 16.70 -30.90
CA SER A 218 -19.81 18.06 -31.40
C SER A 218 -19.85 19.11 -30.30
N ASP A 219 -20.05 18.68 -29.06
CA ASP A 219 -19.97 19.47 -27.82
C ASP A 219 -18.56 19.69 -27.29
N GLY A 220 -17.52 19.16 -27.95
CA GLY A 220 -16.11 19.19 -27.51
C GLY A 220 -15.73 18.07 -26.53
N SER A 221 -16.63 17.16 -26.21
CA SER A 221 -16.32 15.98 -25.41
C SER A 221 -15.43 14.99 -26.16
N THR A 222 -14.70 14.13 -25.44
CA THR A 222 -13.86 13.10 -26.04
C THR A 222 -14.15 11.74 -25.41
N ALA A 223 -14.49 10.77 -26.26
CA ALA A 223 -14.62 9.36 -25.87
C ALA A 223 -13.40 8.57 -26.36
N LEU A 224 -12.80 7.79 -25.49
CA LEU A 224 -11.68 6.90 -25.78
C LEU A 224 -12.07 5.46 -25.42
N LEU A 225 -11.97 4.54 -26.39
CA LEU A 225 -12.16 3.12 -26.17
C LEU A 225 -10.85 2.40 -26.48
N GLN A 226 -10.37 1.59 -25.51
CA GLN A 226 -9.08 0.93 -25.57
C GLN A 226 -9.24 -0.58 -25.33
N PRO A 227 -9.33 -1.40 -26.38
CA PRO A 227 -9.05 -2.84 -26.26
C PRO A 227 -7.57 -3.05 -25.93
N LEU A 228 -7.31 -3.88 -24.93
CA LEU A 228 -5.96 -4.23 -24.44
C LEU A 228 -5.79 -5.73 -24.48
N PHE A 229 -4.60 -6.19 -24.80
CA PHE A 229 -4.22 -7.60 -24.64
C PHE A 229 -2.80 -7.72 -24.11
N LYS A 230 -2.51 -8.82 -23.43
CA LYS A 230 -1.16 -9.25 -23.12
C LYS A 230 -1.09 -10.77 -23.17
N TYR A 231 -0.25 -11.32 -24.03
CA TYR A 231 0.17 -12.70 -23.96
C TYR A 231 1.41 -12.80 -23.08
N THR A 232 1.46 -13.79 -22.20
CA THR A 232 2.61 -14.05 -21.31
C THR A 232 2.92 -15.54 -21.31
N TYR A 233 4.21 -15.85 -21.45
CA TYR A 233 4.72 -17.19 -21.31
C TYR A 233 5.83 -17.24 -20.26
N ILE A 234 5.65 -18.04 -19.22
CA ILE A 234 6.64 -18.37 -18.18
C ILE A 234 6.52 -19.88 -17.93
N PRO A 235 7.61 -20.65 -18.04
CA PRO A 235 7.55 -22.10 -17.88
C PRO A 235 7.11 -22.51 -16.47
N LEU A 236 6.43 -23.66 -16.38
CA LEU A 236 6.02 -24.24 -15.11
C LEU A 236 7.23 -24.88 -14.42
N GLN A 237 7.55 -24.44 -13.23
CA GLN A 237 8.59 -24.99 -12.37
C GLN A 237 8.08 -25.06 -10.92
N ALA A 238 8.25 -26.20 -10.25
CA ALA A 238 7.94 -26.33 -8.83
C ALA A 238 8.86 -25.42 -8.00
N GLN A 239 8.30 -24.76 -6.98
CA GLN A 239 9.00 -23.81 -6.13
C GLN A 239 8.79 -24.14 -4.64
N SER A 240 8.27 -25.32 -4.29
CA SER A 240 8.04 -25.77 -2.91
C SER A 240 9.33 -25.87 -2.08
N GLY A 241 10.49 -26.04 -2.73
CA GLY A 241 11.79 -25.99 -2.06
C GLY A 241 12.26 -24.58 -1.71
N ILE A 242 11.58 -23.52 -2.13
CA ILE A 242 11.95 -22.12 -1.87
C ILE A 242 11.14 -21.60 -0.68
N PRO A 243 11.78 -21.05 0.39
CA PRO A 243 11.06 -20.44 1.50
C PRO A 243 10.22 -19.23 1.06
N ILE A 244 9.29 -18.83 1.90
CA ILE A 244 8.51 -17.61 1.71
C ILE A 244 9.08 -16.55 2.64
N PHE A 245 9.82 -15.60 2.08
CA PHE A 245 10.35 -14.44 2.80
C PHE A 245 9.49 -13.21 2.60
N ASP A 246 9.12 -12.90 1.34
CA ASP A 246 8.38 -11.69 0.97
C ASP A 246 7.21 -11.93 0.01
N ALA A 247 7.00 -13.17 -0.42
CA ALA A 247 5.89 -13.46 -1.33
C ALA A 247 4.54 -13.49 -0.60
N SER A 248 3.55 -12.86 -1.21
CA SER A 248 2.15 -12.96 -0.82
C SER A 248 1.28 -13.09 -2.08
N GLN A 249 0.03 -13.45 -1.88
CA GLN A 249 -0.96 -13.49 -2.96
C GLN A 249 -1.90 -12.29 -2.80
N PRO A 250 -1.62 -11.16 -3.45
CA PRO A 250 -2.48 -9.99 -3.37
C PRO A 250 -3.81 -10.23 -4.09
N TYR A 251 -4.81 -9.45 -3.72
CA TYR A 251 -6.05 -9.44 -4.48
C TYR A 251 -5.82 -8.81 -5.85
N GLN A 252 -6.08 -9.58 -6.91
CA GLN A 252 -5.95 -9.09 -8.28
C GLN A 252 -6.98 -8.00 -8.59
N ASN A 253 -6.60 -7.09 -9.48
CA ASN A 253 -7.43 -6.04 -10.05
C ASN A 253 -7.20 -5.95 -11.57
N PHE A 254 -7.93 -5.06 -12.25
CA PHE A 254 -7.82 -4.93 -13.69
C PHE A 254 -6.39 -4.59 -14.20
N PRO A 255 -5.61 -3.65 -13.63
CA PRO A 255 -4.23 -3.42 -14.03
C PRO A 255 -3.33 -4.64 -13.85
N MET A 256 -3.48 -5.37 -12.75
CA MET A 256 -2.59 -6.50 -12.40
C MET A 256 -2.69 -7.67 -13.37
N ILE A 257 -3.83 -7.87 -14.08
CA ILE A 257 -3.93 -8.97 -15.05
C ILE A 257 -2.98 -8.78 -16.24
N PHE A 258 -2.44 -7.57 -16.44
CA PHE A 258 -1.44 -7.27 -17.48
C PHE A 258 0.00 -7.26 -16.96
N GLU A 259 0.26 -7.72 -15.72
CA GLU A 259 1.60 -7.94 -15.21
C GLU A 259 2.11 -9.35 -15.56
N ASP A 260 3.45 -9.55 -15.62
CA ASP A 260 4.02 -10.87 -15.91
C ASP A 260 3.79 -11.82 -14.72
N ASN A 261 4.15 -11.40 -13.51
CA ASN A 261 3.86 -12.12 -12.27
C ASN A 261 2.58 -11.55 -11.63
N SER A 262 1.43 -11.89 -12.18
CA SER A 262 0.14 -11.30 -11.79
C SER A 262 -0.47 -11.92 -10.53
N LEU A 263 0.03 -13.08 -10.07
CA LEU A 263 -0.54 -13.81 -8.93
C LEU A 263 0.16 -13.52 -7.60
N TYR A 264 1.45 -13.19 -7.64
CA TYR A 264 2.27 -13.05 -6.43
C TYR A 264 2.98 -11.70 -6.38
N SER A 265 3.11 -11.16 -5.17
CA SER A 265 4.05 -10.10 -4.86
C SER A 265 5.39 -10.69 -4.42
N GLY A 266 6.41 -9.86 -4.32
CA GLY A 266 7.77 -10.27 -3.97
C GLY A 266 8.41 -11.15 -5.03
N ASN A 267 9.55 -11.74 -4.68
CA ASN A 267 10.35 -12.53 -5.62
C ASN A 267 10.41 -14.03 -5.29
N ASP A 268 9.85 -14.49 -4.16
CA ASP A 268 9.93 -15.92 -3.81
C ASP A 268 9.02 -16.79 -4.68
N ARG A 269 7.96 -16.22 -5.26
CA ARG A 269 7.03 -16.92 -6.12
C ARG A 269 6.86 -16.20 -7.44
N ILE A 270 7.15 -16.91 -8.53
CA ILE A 270 6.86 -16.45 -9.90
C ILE A 270 5.86 -17.43 -10.50
N ASN A 271 4.70 -16.93 -10.89
CA ASN A 271 3.66 -17.80 -11.46
C ASN A 271 4.07 -18.38 -12.82
N ALA A 272 3.71 -19.63 -13.05
CA ALA A 272 3.74 -20.16 -14.40
C ALA A 272 2.69 -19.44 -15.25
N ALA A 273 3.01 -19.12 -16.49
CA ALA A 273 2.11 -18.48 -17.40
C ALA A 273 2.24 -19.07 -18.81
N ASN A 274 1.13 -19.43 -19.39
CA ASN A 274 0.88 -19.56 -20.80
C ASN A 274 -0.55 -19.08 -20.97
N GLN A 275 -0.69 -17.75 -21.17
CA GLN A 275 -1.97 -17.10 -20.97
C GLN A 275 -2.11 -15.87 -21.84
N VAL A 276 -3.35 -15.47 -22.07
CA VAL A 276 -3.70 -14.17 -22.63
C VAL A 276 -4.62 -13.41 -21.68
N ALA A 277 -4.22 -12.21 -21.29
CA ALA A 277 -5.09 -11.24 -20.64
C ALA A 277 -5.75 -10.38 -21.71
N LEU A 278 -7.05 -10.25 -21.62
CA LEU A 278 -7.86 -9.39 -22.49
C LEU A 278 -8.57 -8.34 -21.62
N GLY A 279 -8.61 -7.12 -22.10
CA GLY A 279 -9.28 -6.02 -21.41
C GLY A 279 -9.88 -5.01 -22.35
N LEU A 280 -10.90 -4.34 -21.89
CA LEU A 280 -11.52 -3.22 -22.55
C LEU A 280 -11.63 -2.07 -21.54
N ARG A 281 -11.11 -0.88 -21.91
CA ARG A 281 -11.22 0.33 -21.11
C ARG A 281 -11.94 1.40 -21.92
N GLY A 282 -12.95 2.01 -21.34
CA GLY A 282 -13.64 3.19 -21.88
C GLY A 282 -13.39 4.40 -20.99
N THR A 283 -13.13 5.55 -21.58
CA THR A 283 -12.95 6.82 -20.88
C THR A 283 -13.73 7.91 -21.60
N TRP A 284 -14.43 8.74 -20.84
CA TRP A 284 -15.13 9.89 -21.36
C TRP A 284 -14.64 11.16 -20.69
N LEU A 285 -14.19 12.10 -21.49
CA LEU A 285 -13.76 13.43 -21.07
C LEU A 285 -14.81 14.47 -21.45
N THR A 286 -15.10 15.37 -20.54
CA THR A 286 -15.94 16.55 -20.81
C THR A 286 -15.22 17.53 -21.75
N PRO A 287 -15.91 18.54 -22.31
CA PRO A 287 -15.28 19.58 -23.11
C PRO A 287 -14.12 20.32 -22.42
N SER A 288 -14.16 20.41 -21.09
CA SER A 288 -13.07 20.97 -20.28
C SER A 288 -11.87 20.04 -20.07
N GLY A 289 -11.91 18.80 -20.60
CA GLY A 289 -10.88 17.80 -20.41
C GLY A 289 -10.98 17.03 -19.08
N ARG A 290 -11.99 17.30 -18.24
CA ARG A 290 -12.21 16.55 -16.99
C ARG A 290 -12.75 15.15 -17.30
N GLN A 291 -12.23 14.14 -16.63
CA GLN A 291 -12.75 12.77 -16.74
C GLN A 291 -14.13 12.69 -16.09
N LEU A 292 -15.16 12.41 -16.92
CA LEU A 292 -16.53 12.18 -16.46
C LEU A 292 -16.71 10.76 -15.96
N TRP A 293 -16.26 9.77 -16.75
CA TRP A 293 -16.23 8.38 -16.33
C TRP A 293 -15.07 7.63 -16.98
N GLN A 294 -14.63 6.59 -16.30
CA GLN A 294 -13.79 5.54 -16.82
C GLN A 294 -14.34 4.19 -16.35
N ALA A 295 -14.42 3.24 -17.25
CA ALA A 295 -14.81 1.87 -16.91
C ALA A 295 -13.87 0.88 -17.60
N ALA A 296 -13.56 -0.21 -16.92
CA ALA A 296 -12.72 -1.25 -17.46
C ALA A 296 -13.26 -2.63 -17.08
N VAL A 297 -13.10 -3.58 -17.98
CA VAL A 297 -13.39 -4.99 -17.78
C VAL A 297 -12.27 -5.84 -18.36
N GLY A 298 -11.88 -6.89 -17.66
CA GLY A 298 -10.84 -7.79 -18.15
C GLY A 298 -10.90 -9.18 -17.56
N GLN A 299 -10.21 -10.10 -18.22
CA GLN A 299 -10.11 -11.50 -17.84
C GLN A 299 -8.81 -12.10 -18.39
N ILE A 300 -8.28 -13.11 -17.70
CA ILE A 300 -7.19 -13.94 -18.20
C ILE A 300 -7.75 -15.28 -18.69
N ARG A 301 -7.28 -15.73 -19.87
CA ARG A 301 -7.47 -17.09 -20.38
C ARG A 301 -6.16 -17.84 -20.26
N TYR A 302 -6.19 -18.95 -19.54
CA TYR A 302 -5.04 -19.80 -19.30
C TYR A 302 -5.03 -20.95 -20.31
N PHE A 303 -3.89 -21.21 -20.94
CA PHE A 303 -3.67 -22.35 -21.82
C PHE A 303 -3.00 -23.53 -21.08
N ASN A 304 -2.40 -23.25 -19.90
CA ASN A 304 -1.93 -24.26 -18.97
C ASN A 304 -3.05 -24.75 -18.06
N GLN A 305 -3.06 -26.06 -17.77
CA GLN A 305 -3.96 -26.65 -16.78
C GLN A 305 -3.35 -26.74 -15.37
N ARG A 306 -2.16 -26.22 -15.18
CA ARG A 306 -1.42 -26.25 -13.92
C ARG A 306 -0.73 -24.92 -13.67
N GLN A 307 -0.66 -24.56 -12.39
CA GLN A 307 0.08 -23.42 -11.87
C GLN A 307 0.80 -23.79 -10.58
N ILE A 308 1.56 -22.87 -9.99
CA ILE A 308 2.05 -23.00 -8.62
C ILE A 308 1.10 -22.32 -7.64
N ASN A 309 0.96 -22.87 -6.42
CA ASN A 309 0.31 -22.18 -5.30
C ASN A 309 1.32 -21.34 -4.49
N LEU A 310 0.87 -20.64 -3.46
CA LEU A 310 1.76 -19.84 -2.60
C LEU A 310 2.80 -20.71 -1.87
N ALA A 311 2.50 -21.99 -1.57
CA ALA A 311 3.46 -22.93 -1.01
C ALA A 311 4.54 -23.34 -2.03
N GLY A 312 4.32 -23.09 -3.33
CA GLY A 312 5.23 -23.42 -4.42
C GLY A 312 4.94 -24.78 -5.07
N ASP A 313 3.87 -25.46 -4.68
CA ASP A 313 3.46 -26.75 -5.24
C ASP A 313 2.74 -26.54 -6.57
N ILE A 314 2.87 -27.53 -7.45
CA ILE A 314 2.14 -27.57 -8.71
C ILE A 314 0.71 -28.02 -8.43
N VAL A 315 -0.27 -27.18 -8.71
CA VAL A 315 -1.70 -27.43 -8.51
C VAL A 315 -2.49 -27.27 -9.81
N PRO A 316 -3.68 -27.87 -9.91
CA PRO A 316 -4.58 -27.64 -11.04
C PRO A 316 -4.96 -26.17 -11.17
N GLN A 317 -5.16 -25.70 -12.40
CA GLN A 317 -5.60 -24.35 -12.72
C GLN A 317 -6.88 -24.39 -13.57
N ASN A 318 -7.80 -23.48 -13.28
CA ASN A 318 -8.95 -23.23 -14.15
C ASN A 318 -8.50 -22.65 -15.50
N GLN A 319 -9.32 -22.80 -16.53
CA GLN A 319 -9.02 -22.26 -17.86
C GLN A 319 -9.17 -20.74 -17.96
N GLN A 320 -9.74 -20.10 -16.95
CA GLN A 320 -9.98 -18.67 -16.93
C GLN A 320 -9.97 -18.12 -15.50
N SER A 321 -9.52 -16.87 -15.38
CA SER A 321 -9.60 -16.10 -14.14
C SER A 321 -11.04 -15.64 -13.86
N ASN A 322 -11.23 -14.98 -12.72
CA ASN A 322 -12.39 -14.15 -12.50
C ASN A 322 -12.48 -13.04 -13.57
N TYR A 323 -13.68 -12.50 -13.77
CA TYR A 323 -13.84 -11.20 -14.43
C TYR A 323 -13.49 -10.09 -13.43
N PHE A 324 -12.73 -9.10 -13.90
CA PHE A 324 -12.34 -7.91 -13.15
C PHE A 324 -13.04 -6.71 -13.75
N PHE A 325 -13.73 -5.95 -12.91
CA PHE A 325 -14.42 -4.72 -13.30
C PHE A 325 -13.88 -3.57 -12.45
N GLU A 326 -13.60 -2.45 -13.08
CA GLU A 326 -13.27 -1.19 -12.41
C GLU A 326 -14.08 -0.06 -13.04
N GLY A 327 -14.52 0.87 -12.21
CA GLY A 327 -15.27 2.04 -12.66
C GLY A 327 -15.00 3.24 -11.80
N GLN A 328 -14.91 4.39 -12.45
CA GLN A 328 -14.90 5.69 -11.84
C GLN A 328 -15.96 6.56 -12.56
N TYR A 329 -16.75 7.28 -11.79
CA TYR A 329 -17.74 8.22 -12.32
C TYR A 329 -17.73 9.50 -11.49
N ALA A 330 -17.46 10.63 -12.15
CA ALA A 330 -17.42 11.95 -11.54
C ALA A 330 -18.43 12.88 -12.23
N PRO A 331 -19.75 12.75 -11.90
CA PRO A 331 -20.81 13.54 -12.54
C PRO A 331 -20.60 15.04 -12.37
N LEU A 332 -20.11 15.44 -11.20
CA LEU A 332 -19.77 16.81 -10.86
C LEU A 332 -18.30 16.89 -10.41
N PRO A 333 -17.68 18.07 -10.41
CA PRO A 333 -16.29 18.22 -9.99
C PRO A 333 -16.03 17.79 -8.53
N ASP A 334 -17.04 17.88 -7.70
CA ASP A 334 -17.03 17.60 -6.27
C ASP A 334 -17.58 16.20 -5.89
N ILE A 335 -18.04 15.40 -6.87
CA ILE A 335 -18.54 14.04 -6.64
C ILE A 335 -17.64 13.03 -7.35
N ASN A 336 -17.15 12.04 -6.61
CA ASN A 336 -16.37 10.93 -7.15
C ASN A 336 -16.92 9.60 -6.65
N LEU A 337 -17.31 8.74 -7.60
CA LEU A 337 -17.79 7.39 -7.35
C LEU A 337 -16.80 6.38 -7.91
N LEU A 338 -16.35 5.45 -7.08
CA LEU A 338 -15.41 4.39 -7.43
C LEU A 338 -16.06 3.04 -7.19
N ALA A 339 -15.89 2.13 -8.12
CA ALA A 339 -16.34 0.75 -8.02
C ALA A 339 -15.27 -0.20 -8.51
N SER A 340 -15.02 -1.28 -7.78
CA SER A 340 -14.24 -2.41 -8.28
C SER A 340 -14.89 -3.72 -7.88
N SER A 341 -14.91 -4.69 -8.79
CA SER A 341 -15.49 -6.00 -8.49
C SER A 341 -14.75 -7.14 -9.17
N GLN A 342 -14.88 -8.32 -8.56
CA GLN A 342 -14.44 -9.59 -9.11
C GLN A 342 -15.62 -10.55 -9.13
N VAL A 343 -15.87 -11.16 -10.27
CA VAL A 343 -16.93 -12.15 -10.47
C VAL A 343 -16.31 -13.47 -10.92
N ASN A 344 -16.59 -14.53 -10.18
CA ASN A 344 -16.13 -15.88 -10.53
C ASN A 344 -16.72 -16.31 -11.86
N ALA A 345 -15.86 -16.68 -12.81
CA ALA A 345 -16.29 -17.00 -14.17
C ALA A 345 -17.00 -18.37 -14.26
N GLN A 346 -16.69 -19.33 -13.36
CA GLN A 346 -17.30 -20.66 -13.35
C GLN A 346 -18.62 -20.65 -12.56
N GLN A 347 -18.58 -20.12 -11.32
CA GLN A 347 -19.72 -20.13 -10.42
C GLN A 347 -20.68 -18.97 -10.64
N ARG A 348 -20.29 -17.96 -11.44
CA ARG A 348 -21.07 -16.75 -11.75
C ARG A 348 -21.50 -15.99 -10.50
N ASN A 349 -20.72 -16.06 -9.45
CA ASN A 349 -20.99 -15.38 -8.19
C ASN A 349 -20.00 -14.23 -7.95
N LEU A 350 -20.42 -13.28 -7.15
CA LEU A 350 -19.60 -12.14 -6.73
C LEU A 350 -18.60 -12.62 -5.68
N GLU A 351 -17.31 -12.48 -5.97
CA GLU A 351 -16.23 -12.79 -5.03
C GLU A 351 -15.79 -11.56 -4.25
N ARG A 352 -15.78 -10.40 -4.89
CA ARG A 352 -15.38 -9.16 -4.28
C ARG A 352 -16.12 -7.98 -4.86
N LEU A 353 -16.44 -7.01 -3.99
CA LEU A 353 -17.01 -5.72 -4.37
C LEU A 353 -16.48 -4.65 -3.42
N ASN A 354 -15.92 -3.57 -3.99
CA ASN A 354 -15.63 -2.34 -3.25
C ASN A 354 -16.35 -1.20 -3.94
N LEU A 355 -17.11 -0.44 -3.18
CA LEU A 355 -17.78 0.78 -3.62
C LEU A 355 -17.33 1.92 -2.73
N ARG A 356 -17.04 3.06 -3.31
CA ARG A 356 -16.75 4.30 -2.59
C ARG A 356 -17.46 5.46 -3.29
N ALA A 357 -18.12 6.26 -2.50
CA ALA A 357 -18.66 7.54 -2.92
C ALA A 357 -18.07 8.65 -2.06
N GLN A 358 -17.58 9.70 -2.68
CA GLN A 358 -17.03 10.87 -2.02
C GLN A 358 -17.68 12.12 -2.58
N TRP A 359 -18.10 13.01 -1.69
CA TRP A 359 -18.62 14.33 -2.02
C TRP A 359 -17.82 15.40 -1.29
N LEU A 360 -17.23 16.34 -2.07
CA LEU A 360 -16.33 17.42 -1.64
C LEU A 360 -16.90 18.79 -2.08
N PRO A 361 -18.04 19.25 -1.55
CA PRO A 361 -18.73 20.43 -2.08
C PRO A 361 -18.03 21.78 -1.79
N GLY A 362 -16.87 21.77 -1.19
CA GLY A 362 -16.08 22.96 -0.92
C GLY A 362 -15.02 22.73 0.15
N PRO A 363 -14.28 23.77 0.53
CA PRO A 363 -13.27 23.68 1.56
C PRO A 363 -13.83 23.12 2.87
N GLN A 364 -13.08 22.23 3.50
CA GLN A 364 -13.41 21.63 4.81
C GLN A 364 -14.76 20.85 4.83
N ARG A 365 -15.30 20.50 3.68
CA ARG A 365 -16.55 19.72 3.57
C ARG A 365 -16.28 18.43 2.83
N VAL A 366 -16.51 17.30 3.49
CA VAL A 366 -16.40 15.97 2.87
C VAL A 366 -17.42 15.04 3.47
N ILE A 367 -18.01 14.22 2.63
CA ILE A 367 -18.79 13.04 3.03
C ILE A 367 -18.30 11.88 2.20
N ASN A 368 -17.95 10.78 2.86
CA ASN A 368 -17.54 9.53 2.25
C ASN A 368 -18.52 8.43 2.65
N LEU A 369 -18.86 7.58 1.70
CA LEU A 369 -19.58 6.33 1.90
C LEU A 369 -18.73 5.22 1.31
N ASP A 370 -18.56 4.12 2.03
CA ASP A 370 -17.85 2.96 1.53
C ASP A 370 -18.60 1.65 1.84
N TYR A 371 -18.47 0.71 0.94
CA TYR A 371 -18.93 -0.65 1.10
C TYR A 371 -17.85 -1.60 0.60
N ARG A 372 -17.51 -2.59 1.41
CA ARG A 372 -16.50 -3.60 1.10
C ARG A 372 -17.05 -5.00 1.35
N PHE A 373 -16.96 -5.83 0.33
CA PHE A 373 -17.38 -7.21 0.38
C PHE A 373 -16.26 -8.12 -0.16
N THR A 374 -15.95 -9.17 0.57
CA THR A 374 -15.13 -10.30 0.11
C THR A 374 -15.81 -11.57 0.60
N ARG A 375 -16.17 -12.45 -0.31
CA ARG A 375 -16.94 -13.67 -0.02
C ARG A 375 -16.28 -14.50 1.09
N GLY A 376 -17.04 -14.82 2.13
CA GLY A 376 -16.59 -15.62 3.27
C GLY A 376 -15.66 -14.92 4.25
N PHE A 377 -15.28 -13.65 4.02
CA PHE A 377 -14.31 -12.95 4.88
C PHE A 377 -14.77 -11.58 5.36
N VAL A 378 -15.29 -10.73 4.49
CA VAL A 378 -15.56 -9.32 4.81
C VAL A 378 -16.89 -8.89 4.23
N LYS A 379 -17.72 -8.25 5.05
CA LYS A 379 -18.91 -7.51 4.62
C LYS A 379 -19.06 -6.28 5.51
N GLN A 380 -18.54 -5.15 5.06
CA GLN A 380 -18.42 -3.94 5.86
C GLN A 380 -19.00 -2.74 5.11
N THR A 381 -19.56 -1.81 5.85
CA THR A 381 -20.00 -0.51 5.34
C THR A 381 -19.49 0.59 6.24
N GLY A 382 -19.19 1.73 5.64
CA GLY A 382 -18.67 2.88 6.35
C GLY A 382 -19.27 4.19 5.89
N ILE A 383 -19.34 5.13 6.81
CA ILE A 383 -19.62 6.53 6.54
C ILE A 383 -18.60 7.38 7.30
N SER A 384 -18.02 8.36 6.63
CA SER A 384 -17.18 9.35 7.30
C SER A 384 -17.39 10.74 6.69
N GLY A 385 -17.11 11.76 7.47
CA GLY A 385 -17.25 13.11 6.98
C GLY A 385 -16.70 14.16 7.92
N ALA A 386 -16.52 15.37 7.37
CA ALA A 386 -16.20 16.57 8.10
C ALA A 386 -17.06 17.70 7.55
N TRP A 387 -17.63 18.52 8.43
CA TRP A 387 -18.55 19.58 8.03
C TRP A 387 -18.48 20.80 8.94
N PRO A 388 -18.34 22.03 8.41
CA PRO A 388 -18.48 23.26 9.18
C PRO A 388 -19.94 23.44 9.57
N ILE A 389 -20.23 23.57 10.87
CA ILE A 389 -21.60 23.71 11.40
C ILE A 389 -21.97 25.16 11.69
N TYR A 390 -21.04 25.93 12.20
CA TYR A 390 -21.28 27.34 12.56
C TYR A 390 -19.98 28.12 12.58
N LYS A 391 -19.90 29.20 11.78
CA LYS A 391 -18.74 30.11 11.70
C LYS A 391 -17.39 29.37 11.66
N ARG A 392 -16.74 29.21 12.81
CA ARG A 392 -15.41 28.62 13.02
C ARG A 392 -15.45 27.21 13.59
N TRP A 393 -16.63 26.62 13.73
CA TRP A 393 -16.82 25.28 14.27
C TRP A 393 -17.01 24.26 13.16
N GLN A 394 -16.32 23.14 13.29
CA GLN A 394 -16.43 22.00 12.39
C GLN A 394 -16.67 20.73 13.22
N VAL A 395 -17.55 19.87 12.75
CA VAL A 395 -17.72 18.50 13.23
C VAL A 395 -17.10 17.53 12.28
N LEU A 396 -16.62 16.42 12.79
CA LEU A 396 -16.10 15.31 12.01
C LEU A 396 -16.51 13.98 12.63
N GLY A 397 -16.57 12.96 11.82
CA GLY A 397 -16.88 11.60 12.29
C GLY A 397 -16.58 10.53 11.27
N SER A 398 -16.40 9.32 11.78
CA SER A 398 -16.28 8.10 10.99
C SER A 398 -16.94 6.96 11.74
N TYR A 399 -17.68 6.13 11.03
CA TYR A 399 -18.34 4.96 11.54
C TYR A 399 -18.15 3.79 10.58
N GLN A 400 -17.52 2.71 11.05
CA GLN A 400 -17.31 1.48 10.30
C GLN A 400 -18.08 0.35 10.95
N TYR A 401 -18.86 -0.40 10.18
CA TYR A 401 -19.76 -1.43 10.65
C TYR A 401 -19.53 -2.77 9.95
N ASP A 402 -19.38 -3.85 10.72
CA ASP A 402 -19.41 -5.21 10.20
C ASP A 402 -20.84 -5.70 10.04
N VAL A 403 -21.24 -5.91 8.79
CA VAL A 403 -22.61 -6.35 8.45
C VAL A 403 -22.82 -7.83 8.76
N THR A 404 -21.73 -8.62 8.81
CA THR A 404 -21.80 -10.06 9.12
C THR A 404 -21.98 -10.30 10.60
N ASP A 405 -21.14 -9.66 11.41
CA ASP A 405 -21.13 -9.82 12.88
C ASP A 405 -22.10 -8.86 13.59
N HIS A 406 -22.77 -7.97 12.84
CA HIS A 406 -23.69 -6.95 13.35
C HIS A 406 -23.11 -6.09 14.48
N LYS A 407 -21.86 -5.63 14.31
CA LYS A 407 -21.15 -4.84 15.32
C LYS A 407 -20.38 -3.66 14.71
N PRO A 408 -20.23 -2.55 15.43
CA PRO A 408 -19.31 -1.50 15.03
C PRO A 408 -17.87 -2.03 15.08
N LEU A 409 -17.05 -1.61 14.15
CA LEU A 409 -15.62 -1.90 14.11
C LEU A 409 -14.81 -0.73 14.67
N GLU A 410 -15.20 0.47 14.25
CA GLU A 410 -14.54 1.71 14.61
C GLU A 410 -15.54 2.85 14.62
N GLU A 411 -15.44 3.72 15.62
CA GLU A 411 -16.27 4.90 15.77
C GLU A 411 -15.39 6.10 16.14
N LEU A 412 -15.44 7.15 15.35
CA LEU A 412 -14.76 8.42 15.62
C LEU A 412 -15.78 9.55 15.58
N VAL A 413 -15.79 10.38 16.61
CA VAL A 413 -16.55 11.62 16.64
C VAL A 413 -15.66 12.73 17.16
N GLY A 414 -15.67 13.87 16.52
CA GLY A 414 -14.86 15.00 16.93
C GLY A 414 -15.44 16.35 16.53
N MET A 415 -14.90 17.37 17.17
CA MET A 415 -15.21 18.76 16.92
C MET A 415 -13.95 19.61 16.93
N GLY A 416 -13.84 20.52 15.98
CA GLY A 416 -12.76 21.49 15.88
C GLY A 416 -13.26 22.93 15.91
N TYR A 417 -12.44 23.82 16.45
CA TYR A 417 -12.67 25.26 16.46
C TYR A 417 -11.44 25.99 15.91
N ASP A 418 -11.65 26.86 14.93
CA ASP A 418 -10.61 27.73 14.35
C ASP A 418 -10.73 29.17 14.89
N GLY A 419 -9.82 29.53 15.79
CA GLY A 419 -9.72 30.87 16.39
C GLY A 419 -8.93 31.88 15.53
N GLY A 420 -8.39 31.48 14.38
CA GLY A 420 -7.53 32.31 13.54
C GLY A 420 -6.05 32.15 13.89
N CYS A 421 -5.57 32.69 14.98
CA CYS A 421 -4.19 32.52 15.47
C CYS A 421 -3.98 31.22 16.23
N TRP A 422 -5.04 30.58 16.68
CA TRP A 422 -5.03 29.29 17.36
C TRP A 422 -6.21 28.45 16.90
N ALA A 423 -6.08 27.15 17.03
CA ALA A 423 -7.15 26.20 16.76
C ALA A 423 -7.13 25.09 17.80
N THR A 424 -8.28 24.48 18.04
CA THR A 424 -8.37 23.32 18.91
C THR A 424 -9.25 22.26 18.30
N ARG A 425 -8.93 21.01 18.60
CA ARG A 425 -9.67 19.84 18.17
C ARG A 425 -9.80 18.84 19.32
N MET A 426 -11.01 18.35 19.49
CA MET A 426 -11.30 17.27 20.42
C MET A 426 -11.95 16.13 19.66
N MET A 427 -11.47 14.90 19.85
CA MET A 427 -12.02 13.71 19.23
C MET A 427 -12.12 12.60 20.25
N VAL A 428 -13.16 11.80 20.15
CA VAL A 428 -13.33 10.53 20.87
C VAL A 428 -13.30 9.42 19.84
N TYR A 429 -12.43 8.46 20.04
CA TYR A 429 -12.25 7.31 19.18
C TYR A 429 -12.48 6.03 19.96
N HIS A 430 -13.42 5.21 19.48
CA HIS A 430 -13.70 3.86 19.97
C HIS A 430 -13.21 2.84 18.96
N GLN A 431 -12.42 1.87 19.40
CA GLN A 431 -11.88 0.80 18.55
C GLN A 431 -11.98 -0.56 19.25
N ILE A 432 -12.10 -1.60 18.44
CA ILE A 432 -11.98 -2.98 18.92
C ILE A 432 -10.51 -3.40 18.71
N LEU A 433 -9.85 -3.81 19.79
CA LEU A 433 -8.46 -4.26 19.79
C LEU A 433 -8.33 -5.71 19.30
N LEU A 434 -7.11 -6.09 18.87
CA LEU A 434 -6.73 -7.48 18.65
C LEU A 434 -7.00 -8.29 19.94
N GLY A 435 -7.90 -9.31 19.85
CA GLY A 435 -8.35 -10.07 21.01
C GLY A 435 -9.77 -9.73 21.47
N GLY A 436 -10.48 -8.81 20.80
CA GLY A 436 -11.90 -8.52 21.04
C GLY A 436 -12.18 -7.55 22.20
N GLN A 437 -11.16 -7.01 22.83
CA GLN A 437 -11.32 -5.92 23.80
C GLN A 437 -11.58 -4.60 23.09
N SER A 438 -12.30 -3.68 23.70
CA SER A 438 -12.51 -2.33 23.18
C SER A 438 -11.71 -1.30 23.98
N ASN A 439 -11.29 -0.25 23.30
CA ASN A 439 -10.61 0.89 23.92
C ASN A 439 -11.26 2.20 23.48
N ASN A 440 -11.37 3.15 24.41
CA ASN A 440 -11.84 4.50 24.15
C ASN A 440 -10.68 5.47 24.36
N VAL A 441 -10.36 6.25 23.35
CA VAL A 441 -9.29 7.24 23.41
C VAL A 441 -9.85 8.61 23.15
N VAL A 442 -9.49 9.57 24.01
CA VAL A 442 -9.82 10.98 23.83
C VAL A 442 -8.58 11.72 23.34
N TYR A 443 -8.71 12.37 22.20
CA TYR A 443 -7.67 13.24 21.64
C TYR A 443 -8.04 14.69 21.87
N LEU A 444 -7.07 15.47 22.38
CA LEU A 444 -7.15 16.90 22.46
C LEU A 444 -5.91 17.52 21.83
N GLU A 445 -6.10 18.39 20.88
CA GLU A 445 -5.03 19.12 20.20
C GLU A 445 -5.32 20.61 20.23
N ILE A 446 -4.30 21.40 20.54
CA ILE A 446 -4.31 22.86 20.47
C ILE A 446 -3.16 23.27 19.56
N VAL A 447 -3.46 23.97 18.49
CA VAL A 447 -2.47 24.46 17.52
C VAL A 447 -2.33 25.98 17.69
N LEU A 448 -1.12 26.44 17.93
CA LEU A 448 -0.74 27.85 17.89
C LEU A 448 -0.06 28.11 16.55
N ARG A 449 -0.78 28.74 15.62
CA ARG A 449 -0.29 28.92 14.25
C ARG A 449 1.01 29.71 14.20
N GLY A 450 2.01 29.12 13.51
CA GLY A 450 3.35 29.71 13.41
C GLY A 450 4.26 29.48 14.62
N LEU A 451 3.78 28.81 15.67
CA LEU A 451 4.57 28.54 16.87
C LEU A 451 4.71 27.02 17.15
N THR A 452 3.63 26.36 17.51
CA THR A 452 3.66 24.97 17.93
C THR A 452 2.27 24.34 17.96
N SER A 453 2.22 23.02 18.12
CA SER A 453 1.01 22.29 18.50
C SER A 453 1.22 21.62 19.86
N LEU A 454 0.20 21.64 20.69
CA LEU A 454 0.17 21.01 22.02
C LEU A 454 -0.89 19.91 22.01
N GLY A 455 -0.58 18.77 22.60
CA GLY A 455 -1.49 17.60 22.65
C GLY A 455 -1.21 16.59 21.55
N ASN A 456 -2.18 15.75 21.30
CA ASN A 456 -2.05 14.60 20.38
C ASN A 456 -2.18 15.07 18.93
N ALA A 457 -1.17 14.84 18.10
CA ALA A 457 -1.24 15.13 16.67
C ALA A 457 -2.35 14.32 15.99
N SER A 458 -3.44 14.98 15.62
CA SER A 458 -4.65 14.33 15.11
C SER A 458 -4.73 14.24 13.59
N ASN A 459 -3.81 14.88 12.85
CA ASN A 459 -3.83 14.92 11.38
C ASN A 459 -3.69 13.54 10.72
N GLY A 460 -2.88 12.64 11.29
CA GLY A 460 -2.74 11.27 10.80
C GLY A 460 -4.05 10.47 10.91
N LEU A 461 -4.75 10.60 12.03
CA LEU A 461 -6.05 9.97 12.24
C LEU A 461 -7.11 10.51 11.27
N LEU A 462 -7.15 11.82 11.05
CA LEU A 462 -8.11 12.43 10.14
C LEU A 462 -7.93 11.95 8.71
N SER A 463 -6.71 11.95 8.20
CA SER A 463 -6.44 11.49 6.83
C SER A 463 -6.84 10.03 6.61
N GLN A 464 -6.74 9.22 7.66
CA GLN A 464 -7.13 7.81 7.62
C GLN A 464 -8.64 7.62 7.73
N TYR A 465 -9.29 8.23 8.72
CA TYR A 465 -10.70 7.97 9.03
C TYR A 465 -11.69 8.87 8.29
N VAL A 466 -11.24 10.03 7.85
CA VAL A 466 -12.04 10.99 7.08
C VAL A 466 -11.25 11.44 5.85
N PRO A 467 -11.06 10.56 4.84
CA PRO A 467 -10.29 10.89 3.63
C PRO A 467 -10.85 12.13 2.93
N GLY A 468 -9.98 13.09 2.60
CA GLY A 468 -10.38 14.36 2.00
C GLY A 468 -10.77 15.44 3.01
N ALA A 469 -10.77 15.16 4.30
CA ALA A 469 -10.86 16.21 5.30
C ALA A 469 -9.54 17.00 5.33
N SER A 470 -9.58 18.24 4.92
CA SER A 470 -8.50 19.21 5.13
C SER A 470 -8.86 20.06 6.34
N MET A 471 -8.15 19.87 7.44
CA MET A 471 -8.06 20.84 8.50
C MET A 471 -6.66 21.43 8.45
N GLU A 472 -6.41 22.30 7.50
CA GLU A 472 -5.24 23.19 7.58
C GLU A 472 -5.54 24.22 8.70
N PHE A 473 -4.94 23.99 9.84
CA PHE A 473 -4.87 24.97 10.89
C PHE A 473 -3.61 25.82 10.76
#